data_220f7bd9e452fc07de97b9356b461250
#
_entry.id   220f7bd9e452fc07de97b9356b461250
#
_cell.length_a   1.000
_cell.length_b   1.000
_cell.length_c   1.000
_cell.angle_alpha   90.00
_cell.angle_beta   90.00
_cell.angle_gamma   90.00
#
_symmetry.space_group_name_H-M   'P 1'
#
loop_
_entity.id
_entity.type
_entity.pdbx_description
1 polymer ?
#
loop_
_entity_poly.entity_id
_entity_poly.type
_entity_poly.pdbx_seq_one_letter_code
_entity_poly.pdbx_strand_id
1 'polypeptide(L)'
;MEPLVHHVERFSEVLAVSCGPLVRSWDATTVRRALQWARYLLHVYRRFAGRGRAREALERRIQSLGGPPGLRSFAALEFGDARLALRLLALHLLLRLGGDAPRGALLRTHAELLCARLHELGSAAPAAGRELLETLWARGPREHVLNVAGEALLRDVDSQPAHAADSAGAKETQELLRWLLDSPEVLTAFCRRLPAVRLASLAGRHPTLSRAYLGLLTAWATQLHYDLQKGSWVSTKPEDMPWEELCLRLQSLCQAPPPLQEEVLETVRTNKALDGDFEVPGMSIWTDVLLALPAE
;
A
#
# COMPACT_ATOMS: atom_id res chain seq x y z
N MET A 1 25.20 6.05 32.06
CA MET A 1 25.34 6.53 30.68
C MET A 1 25.82 5.43 29.73
N GLU A 2 26.73 4.55 30.11
CA GLU A 2 27.23 3.44 29.27
C GLU A 2 26.16 2.57 28.57
N PRO A 3 25.12 2.07 29.27
CA PRO A 3 24.13 1.24 28.60
C PRO A 3 23.36 1.97 27.49
N LEU A 4 23.13 3.27 27.68
CA LEU A 4 22.42 4.11 26.71
C LEU A 4 23.25 4.38 25.48
N VAL A 5 24.55 4.61 25.67
CA VAL A 5 25.52 4.79 24.58
C VAL A 5 25.65 3.51 23.75
N HIS A 6 25.73 2.35 24.38
CA HIS A 6 25.78 1.06 23.68
C HIS A 6 24.53 0.80 22.81
N HIS A 7 23.36 1.18 23.28
CA HIS A 7 22.15 1.07 22.48
C HIS A 7 22.12 2.02 21.29
N VAL A 8 22.69 3.24 21.44
CA VAL A 8 22.84 4.19 20.34
C VAL A 8 23.80 3.66 19.25
N GLU A 9 24.88 2.97 19.66
CA GLU A 9 25.80 2.29 18.73
C GLU A 9 25.09 1.26 17.87
N ARG A 10 24.26 0.39 18.47
CA ARG A 10 23.47 -0.60 17.74
C ARG A 10 22.46 0.04 16.75
N PHE A 11 21.92 1.20 17.08
CA PHE A 11 21.06 1.91 16.13
C PHE A 11 21.81 2.36 14.88
N SER A 12 23.06 2.86 15.05
CA SER A 12 23.92 3.24 13.92
C SER A 12 24.25 2.04 13.02
N GLU A 13 24.50 0.87 13.59
CA GLU A 13 24.66 -0.39 12.85
C GLU A 13 23.41 -0.76 12.05
N VAL A 14 22.24 -0.68 12.68
CA VAL A 14 20.95 -0.94 12.02
C VAL A 14 20.72 0.02 10.86
N LEU A 15 21.02 1.31 11.02
CA LEU A 15 20.94 2.29 9.94
C LEU A 15 21.90 1.94 8.80
N ALA A 16 23.14 1.58 9.12
CA ALA A 16 24.14 1.19 8.12
C ALA A 16 23.65 0.02 7.26
N VAL A 17 23.16 -1.03 7.91
CA VAL A 17 22.64 -2.22 7.24
C VAL A 17 21.34 -1.91 6.49
N SER A 18 20.46 -1.04 7.00
CA SER A 18 19.21 -0.67 6.35
C SER A 18 19.41 0.07 5.02
N CYS A 19 20.56 0.69 4.80
CA CYS A 19 20.95 1.30 3.53
C CYS A 19 21.61 0.30 2.56
N GLY A 20 21.90 -0.91 3.00
CA GLY A 20 22.56 -1.96 2.21
C GLY A 20 21.60 -2.87 1.45
N PRO A 21 22.12 -3.74 0.56
CA PRO A 21 21.30 -4.71 -0.18
C PRO A 21 20.71 -5.81 0.71
N LEU A 22 21.30 -6.07 1.88
CA LEU A 22 20.86 -7.09 2.83
C LEU A 22 19.44 -6.86 3.39
N VAL A 23 18.94 -5.63 3.34
CA VAL A 23 17.57 -5.30 3.75
C VAL A 23 16.53 -6.13 2.99
N ARG A 24 16.80 -6.50 1.75
CA ARG A 24 15.89 -7.33 0.93
C ARG A 24 15.67 -8.73 1.51
N SER A 25 16.61 -9.22 2.30
CA SER A 25 16.54 -10.54 2.96
C SER A 25 15.97 -10.48 4.39
N TRP A 26 15.64 -9.29 4.90
CA TRP A 26 15.12 -9.14 6.25
C TRP A 26 13.72 -9.77 6.38
N ASP A 27 13.56 -10.57 7.42
CA ASP A 27 12.26 -11.07 7.83
C ASP A 27 11.45 -10.03 8.62
N ALA A 28 10.17 -10.32 8.83
CA ALA A 28 9.28 -9.43 9.58
C ALA A 28 9.79 -9.10 10.99
N THR A 29 10.46 -10.06 11.65
CA THR A 29 11.00 -9.89 13.01
C THR A 29 12.16 -8.90 13.02
N THR A 30 13.05 -9.00 12.05
CA THR A 30 14.18 -8.09 11.88
C THR A 30 13.73 -6.68 11.57
N VAL A 31 12.73 -6.52 10.67
CA VAL A 31 12.13 -5.21 10.37
C VAL A 31 11.50 -4.58 11.63
N ARG A 32 10.71 -5.35 12.40
CA ARG A 32 10.12 -4.87 13.66
C ARG A 32 11.18 -4.45 14.68
N ARG A 33 12.26 -5.22 14.82
CA ARG A 33 13.38 -4.87 15.70
C ARG A 33 14.07 -3.57 15.26
N ALA A 34 14.33 -3.39 13.97
CA ALA A 34 14.89 -2.15 13.44
C ALA A 34 14.04 -0.95 13.79
N LEU A 35 12.71 -1.07 13.64
CA LEU A 35 11.76 -0.02 14.01
C LEU A 35 11.70 0.24 15.51
N GLN A 36 11.79 -0.80 16.35
CA GLN A 36 11.86 -0.62 17.80
C GLN A 36 13.11 0.16 18.20
N TRP A 37 14.26 -0.09 17.58
CA TRP A 37 15.48 0.67 17.80
C TRP A 37 15.34 2.13 17.39
N ALA A 38 14.71 2.38 16.23
CA ALA A 38 14.45 3.75 15.77
C ALA A 38 13.52 4.52 16.74
N ARG A 39 12.45 3.88 17.24
CA ARG A 39 11.56 4.45 18.25
C ARG A 39 12.29 4.69 19.58
N TYR A 40 13.15 3.78 19.99
CA TYR A 40 13.97 3.94 21.18
C TYR A 40 14.87 5.17 21.09
N LEU A 41 15.58 5.36 19.98
CA LEU A 41 16.41 6.53 19.75
C LEU A 41 15.60 7.84 19.83
N LEU A 42 14.42 7.87 19.20
CA LEU A 42 13.53 9.02 19.28
C LEU A 42 13.11 9.32 20.72
N HIS A 43 12.81 8.28 21.52
CA HIS A 43 12.46 8.43 22.93
C HIS A 43 13.62 8.99 23.74
N VAL A 44 14.83 8.46 23.57
CA VAL A 44 16.06 8.93 24.21
C VAL A 44 16.30 10.41 23.90
N TYR A 45 16.21 10.77 22.62
CA TYR A 45 16.37 12.16 22.19
C TYR A 45 15.36 13.09 22.90
N ARG A 46 14.06 12.74 22.88
CA ARG A 46 13.03 13.56 23.55
C ARG A 46 13.29 13.72 25.05
N ARG A 47 13.72 12.64 25.72
CA ARG A 47 13.99 12.64 27.17
C ARG A 47 15.16 13.55 27.55
N PHE A 48 16.15 13.65 26.69
CA PHE A 48 17.37 14.43 26.94
C PHE A 48 17.45 15.76 26.18
N ALA A 49 16.41 16.12 25.42
CA ALA A 49 16.37 17.36 24.63
C ALA A 49 16.67 18.63 25.45
N GLY A 50 16.21 18.68 26.70
CA GLY A 50 16.45 19.80 27.64
C GLY A 50 17.77 19.72 28.42
N ARG A 51 18.61 18.67 28.26
CA ARG A 51 19.84 18.46 29.01
C ARG A 51 21.06 18.58 28.10
N GLY A 52 21.56 19.82 27.87
CA GLY A 52 22.60 20.14 26.91
C GLY A 52 23.83 19.22 26.95
N ARG A 53 24.41 18.97 28.14
CA ARG A 53 25.59 18.10 28.28
C ARG A 53 25.36 16.64 27.88
N ALA A 54 24.18 16.07 28.19
CA ALA A 54 23.85 14.71 27.82
C ALA A 54 23.60 14.61 26.31
N ARG A 55 22.97 15.59 25.74
CA ARG A 55 22.76 15.73 24.29
C ARG A 55 24.09 15.81 23.54
N GLU A 56 24.97 16.72 23.92
CA GLU A 56 26.29 16.86 23.30
C GLU A 56 27.17 15.60 23.40
N ALA A 57 27.07 14.86 24.52
CA ALA A 57 27.78 13.57 24.66
C ALA A 57 27.24 12.51 23.71
N LEU A 58 25.92 12.45 23.51
CA LEU A 58 25.27 11.53 22.57
C LEU A 58 25.59 11.92 21.11
N GLU A 59 25.54 13.20 20.77
CA GLU A 59 25.89 13.72 19.45
C GLU A 59 27.34 13.42 19.09
N ARG A 60 28.28 13.71 20.00
CA ARG A 60 29.72 13.37 19.79
C ARG A 60 29.93 11.88 19.58
N ARG A 61 29.21 11.02 20.32
CA ARG A 61 29.35 9.56 20.16
C ARG A 61 28.80 9.08 18.83
N ILE A 62 27.64 9.56 18.39
CA ILE A 62 27.09 9.23 17.07
C ILE A 62 28.01 9.69 15.94
N GLN A 63 28.59 10.89 16.06
CA GLN A 63 29.56 11.42 15.10
C GLN A 63 30.88 10.61 15.07
N SER A 64 31.32 10.07 16.23
CA SER A 64 32.54 9.26 16.33
C SER A 64 32.40 7.85 15.74
N LEU A 65 31.17 7.38 15.58
CA LEU A 65 30.88 6.03 15.04
C LEU A 65 31.04 5.94 13.51
N GLY A 66 31.54 6.98 12.86
CA GLY A 66 31.94 7.10 11.47
C GLY A 66 31.46 5.98 10.55
N GLY A 67 30.20 6.04 10.12
CA GLY A 67 29.60 5.01 9.30
C GLY A 67 30.23 4.91 7.89
N PRO A 68 29.99 3.83 7.15
CA PRO A 68 30.48 3.64 5.79
C PRO A 68 30.09 4.82 4.88
N PRO A 69 30.82 5.05 3.75
CA PRO A 69 30.73 6.28 2.95
C PRO A 69 29.31 6.68 2.49
N GLY A 70 28.39 5.75 2.41
CA GLY A 70 26.97 6.03 2.13
C GLY A 70 26.17 6.56 3.32
N LEU A 71 26.71 6.44 4.54
CA LEU A 71 26.06 6.87 5.78
C LEU A 71 26.48 8.27 6.22
N ARG A 72 27.45 8.89 5.57
CA ARG A 72 27.84 10.27 5.87
C ARG A 72 26.67 11.25 5.78
N SER A 73 25.69 10.92 4.95
CA SER A 73 24.41 11.66 4.88
C SER A 73 23.54 11.51 6.14
N PHE A 74 23.64 10.36 6.84
CA PHE A 74 22.92 10.13 8.10
C PHE A 74 23.69 10.61 9.33
N ALA A 75 25.01 10.54 9.31
CA ALA A 75 25.86 11.09 10.37
C ALA A 75 25.85 12.62 10.40
N ALA A 76 25.51 13.25 9.28
CA ALA A 76 25.28 14.69 9.18
C ALA A 76 23.87 15.10 9.65
N LEU A 77 22.97 14.15 9.92
CA LEU A 77 21.70 14.43 10.57
C LEU A 77 22.01 14.85 12.01
N GLU A 78 21.86 16.13 12.28
CA GLU A 78 21.90 16.64 13.64
C GLU A 78 20.99 15.78 14.50
N PHE A 79 21.44 15.38 15.68
CA PHE A 79 20.65 14.60 16.63
C PHE A 79 19.33 15.28 16.97
N GLY A 80 19.19 16.56 16.58
CA GLY A 80 17.99 17.37 16.61
C GLY A 80 16.84 16.83 15.79
N ASP A 81 17.08 15.96 14.80
CA ASP A 81 16.05 15.46 13.93
C ASP A 81 15.92 13.92 13.94
N ALA A 82 15.77 13.37 15.15
CA ALA A 82 15.48 11.94 15.31
C ALA A 82 14.16 11.52 14.61
N ARG A 83 13.24 12.47 14.37
CA ARG A 83 12.05 12.23 13.53
C ARG A 83 12.45 12.04 12.08
N LEU A 84 13.37 12.86 11.57
CA LEU A 84 13.87 12.73 10.20
C LEU A 84 14.63 11.41 10.02
N ALA A 85 15.48 11.02 10.97
CA ALA A 85 16.19 9.74 10.94
C ALA A 85 15.21 8.54 10.90
N LEU A 86 14.15 8.57 11.71
CA LEU A 86 13.10 7.56 11.69
C LEU A 86 12.34 7.57 10.36
N ARG A 87 12.09 8.74 9.79
CA ARG A 87 11.47 8.93 8.46
C ARG A 87 12.31 8.31 7.37
N LEU A 88 13.57 8.61 7.33
CA LEU A 88 14.48 8.09 6.32
C LEU A 88 14.63 6.57 6.44
N LEU A 89 14.72 6.02 7.67
CA LEU A 89 14.73 4.58 7.89
C LEU A 89 13.45 3.92 7.36
N ALA A 90 12.29 4.46 7.69
CA ALA A 90 11.00 3.96 7.21
C ALA A 90 10.90 4.01 5.68
N LEU A 91 11.31 5.11 5.08
CA LEU A 91 11.35 5.28 3.63
C LEU A 91 12.32 4.30 2.96
N HIS A 92 13.53 4.14 3.50
CA HIS A 92 14.51 3.18 2.99
C HIS A 92 14.03 1.73 3.10
N LEU A 93 13.41 1.36 4.21
CA LEU A 93 12.83 0.03 4.38
C LEU A 93 11.72 -0.24 3.34
N LEU A 94 10.80 0.70 3.15
CA LEU A 94 9.72 0.59 2.17
C LEU A 94 10.24 0.56 0.72
N LEU A 95 11.26 1.35 0.39
CA LEU A 95 11.81 1.44 -0.97
C LEU A 95 12.70 0.26 -1.35
N ARG A 96 13.38 -0.39 -0.39
CA ARG A 96 14.37 -1.43 -0.69
C ARG A 96 13.88 -2.86 -0.52
N LEU A 97 12.76 -3.06 0.18
CA LEU A 97 12.23 -4.40 0.45
C LEU A 97 11.44 -5.03 -0.71
N GLY A 98 11.33 -4.39 -1.85
CA GLY A 98 10.64 -4.89 -3.01
C GLY A 98 11.56 -5.66 -3.96
N GLY A 99 11.72 -6.93 -3.79
CA GLY A 99 12.53 -7.76 -4.70
C GLY A 99 11.91 -9.10 -5.05
N ASP A 100 11.35 -9.80 -4.08
CA ASP A 100 10.62 -11.05 -4.24
C ASP A 100 9.24 -10.92 -3.60
N ALA A 101 8.26 -11.72 -4.04
CA ALA A 101 6.90 -11.69 -3.51
C ALA A 101 6.96 -11.74 -1.96
N PRO A 102 6.54 -10.69 -1.27
CA PRO A 102 6.74 -10.61 0.17
C PRO A 102 5.90 -11.68 0.86
N ARG A 103 6.50 -12.45 1.74
CA ARG A 103 5.78 -13.37 2.61
C ARG A 103 4.75 -12.57 3.41
N GLY A 104 3.53 -13.09 3.59
CA GLY A 104 2.40 -12.36 4.16
C GLY A 104 2.67 -11.63 5.49
N ALA A 105 3.51 -12.20 6.37
CA ALA A 105 3.90 -11.55 7.62
C ALA A 105 4.77 -10.28 7.41
N LEU A 106 5.64 -10.29 6.40
CA LEU A 106 6.47 -9.15 6.05
C LEU A 106 5.62 -8.03 5.44
N LEU A 107 4.68 -8.39 4.55
CA LEU A 107 3.77 -7.43 3.94
C LEU A 107 2.91 -6.70 5.00
N ARG A 108 2.38 -7.43 6.00
CA ARG A 108 1.66 -6.84 7.12
C ARG A 108 2.52 -5.86 7.91
N THR A 109 3.78 -6.22 8.18
CA THR A 109 4.71 -5.34 8.91
C THR A 109 4.98 -4.06 8.12
N HIS A 110 5.11 -4.14 6.79
CA HIS A 110 5.26 -2.95 5.94
C HIS A 110 4.00 -2.09 5.91
N ALA A 111 2.82 -2.71 5.88
CA ALA A 111 1.55 -2.00 5.97
C ALA A 111 1.41 -1.26 7.31
N GLU A 112 1.81 -1.91 8.42
CA GLU A 112 1.88 -1.27 9.74
C GLU A 112 2.81 -0.06 9.76
N LEU A 113 3.98 -0.21 9.14
CA LEU A 113 4.94 0.87 9.03
C LEU A 113 4.39 2.04 8.22
N LEU A 114 3.74 1.76 7.09
CA LEU A 114 3.13 2.79 6.25
C LEU A 114 2.03 3.53 7.01
N CYS A 115 1.08 2.83 7.64
CA CYS A 115 0.01 3.44 8.43
C CYS A 115 0.56 4.30 9.57
N ALA A 116 1.50 3.76 10.36
CA ALA A 116 2.13 4.52 11.44
C ALA A 116 2.80 5.80 10.92
N ARG A 117 3.35 5.73 9.73
CA ARG A 117 4.02 6.85 9.10
C ARG A 117 3.04 7.91 8.59
N LEU A 118 1.95 7.49 7.95
CA LEU A 118 0.87 8.39 7.53
C LEU A 118 0.24 9.09 8.74
N HIS A 119 0.03 8.36 9.83
CA HIS A 119 -0.46 8.92 11.08
C HIS A 119 0.43 10.04 11.64
N GLU A 120 1.76 9.79 11.73
CA GLU A 120 2.71 10.78 12.21
C GLU A 120 2.76 12.03 11.30
N LEU A 121 2.69 11.85 10.00
CA LEU A 121 2.71 12.93 9.02
C LEU A 121 1.40 13.71 8.99
N GLY A 122 0.26 13.04 9.02
CA GLY A 122 -1.06 13.66 9.04
C GLY A 122 -1.28 14.54 10.26
N SER A 123 -0.63 14.22 11.40
CA SER A 123 -0.65 15.08 12.60
C SER A 123 0.24 16.34 12.48
N ALA A 124 1.23 16.33 11.58
CA ALA A 124 2.21 17.41 11.43
C ALA A 124 1.88 18.36 10.25
N ALA A 125 1.45 17.81 9.11
CA ALA A 125 1.09 18.57 7.92
C ALA A 125 0.20 17.71 7.00
N PRO A 126 -1.00 18.18 6.60
CA PRO A 126 -1.95 17.39 5.80
C PRO A 126 -1.42 16.92 4.44
N ALA A 127 -0.50 17.66 3.82
CA ALA A 127 0.08 17.33 2.51
C ALA A 127 1.24 16.32 2.59
N ALA A 128 1.86 16.14 3.75
CA ALA A 128 3.08 15.34 3.88
C ALA A 128 2.84 13.82 3.69
N GLY A 129 1.64 13.34 4.01
CA GLY A 129 1.23 11.96 3.76
C GLY A 129 1.17 11.65 2.27
N ARG A 130 0.55 12.54 1.52
CA ARG A 130 0.47 12.45 0.05
C ARG A 130 1.85 12.50 -0.59
N GLU A 131 2.71 13.42 -0.20
CA GLU A 131 4.09 13.52 -0.68
C GLU A 131 4.89 12.23 -0.44
N LEU A 132 4.70 11.59 0.72
CA LEU A 132 5.28 10.27 1.01
C LEU A 132 4.81 9.23 0.00
N LEU A 133 3.50 9.11 -0.24
CA LEU A 133 2.91 8.12 -1.16
C LEU A 133 3.38 8.35 -2.60
N GLU A 134 3.43 9.59 -3.06
CA GLU A 134 3.97 9.97 -4.37
C GLU A 134 5.47 9.64 -4.49
N THR A 135 6.24 9.88 -3.44
CA THR A 135 7.67 9.52 -3.40
C THR A 135 7.87 8.00 -3.45
N LEU A 136 7.06 7.24 -2.71
CA LEU A 136 7.08 5.77 -2.74
C LEU A 136 6.72 5.25 -4.13
N TRP A 137 5.71 5.82 -4.78
CA TRP A 137 5.29 5.46 -6.14
C TRP A 137 6.36 5.78 -7.19
N ALA A 138 7.00 6.95 -7.08
CA ALA A 138 8.01 7.42 -8.04
C ALA A 138 9.34 6.67 -7.90
N ARG A 139 9.76 6.32 -6.68
CA ARG A 139 11.10 5.80 -6.37
C ARG A 139 11.13 4.35 -5.93
N GLY A 140 9.99 3.81 -5.49
CA GLY A 140 9.86 2.44 -4.99
C GLY A 140 9.57 1.41 -6.08
N PRO A 141 9.69 0.12 -5.74
CA PRO A 141 9.16 -0.95 -6.59
C PRO A 141 7.63 -0.85 -6.58
N ARG A 142 7.06 -0.35 -7.67
CA ARG A 142 5.62 -0.03 -7.80
C ARG A 142 4.71 -1.17 -7.33
N GLU A 143 5.03 -2.39 -7.74
CA GLU A 143 4.28 -3.59 -7.33
C GLU A 143 4.25 -3.77 -5.82
N HIS A 144 5.38 -3.60 -5.16
CA HIS A 144 5.48 -3.71 -3.71
C HIS A 144 4.67 -2.62 -3.00
N VAL A 145 4.76 -1.38 -3.48
CA VAL A 145 4.00 -0.24 -2.95
C VAL A 145 2.49 -0.51 -3.02
N LEU A 146 1.99 -1.03 -4.15
CA LEU A 146 0.58 -1.37 -4.32
C LEU A 146 0.13 -2.51 -3.39
N ASN A 147 0.95 -3.56 -3.24
CA ASN A 147 0.65 -4.65 -2.32
C ASN A 147 0.61 -4.17 -0.86
N VAL A 148 1.54 -3.30 -0.45
CA VAL A 148 1.57 -2.70 0.89
C VAL A 148 0.35 -1.81 1.12
N ALA A 149 -0.03 -1.00 0.13
CA ALA A 149 -1.23 -0.17 0.20
C ALA A 149 -2.50 -1.01 0.34
N GLY A 150 -2.63 -2.09 -0.46
CA GLY A 150 -3.75 -3.02 -0.37
C GLY A 150 -3.83 -3.72 0.99
N GLU A 151 -2.70 -4.16 1.53
CA GLU A 151 -2.65 -4.76 2.88
C GLU A 151 -2.99 -3.74 3.97
N ALA A 152 -2.55 -2.48 3.83
CA ALA A 152 -2.88 -1.41 4.76
C ALA A 152 -4.39 -1.12 4.79
N LEU A 153 -5.04 -1.09 3.62
CA LEU A 153 -6.48 -0.90 3.51
C LEU A 153 -7.32 -2.09 4.05
N LEU A 154 -6.77 -3.31 4.03
CA LEU A 154 -7.45 -4.50 4.59
C LEU A 154 -7.40 -4.55 6.12
N ARG A 155 -6.42 -3.90 6.75
CA ARG A 155 -6.13 -4.03 8.19
C ARG A 155 -7.12 -3.34 9.13
N ASP A 156 -7.81 -2.30 8.70
CA ASP A 156 -8.57 -1.41 9.58
C ASP A 156 -9.75 -2.07 10.32
N VAL A 157 -10.09 -3.33 10.05
CA VAL A 157 -11.29 -3.97 10.61
C VAL A 157 -10.98 -5.02 11.68
N ASP A 158 -9.81 -5.67 11.62
CA ASP A 158 -9.52 -6.81 12.52
C ASP A 158 -8.94 -6.40 13.89
N SER A 159 -8.64 -5.11 14.13
CA SER A 159 -7.82 -4.68 15.26
C SER A 159 -8.50 -3.75 16.27
N GLN A 160 -9.78 -3.37 16.09
CA GLN A 160 -10.41 -2.45 17.04
C GLN A 160 -11.64 -3.05 17.73
N PRO A 161 -11.66 -3.07 19.08
CA PRO A 161 -12.90 -3.28 19.82
C PRO A 161 -13.87 -2.11 19.55
N ALA A 162 -15.14 -2.42 19.42
CA ALA A 162 -16.25 -1.55 18.99
C ALA A 162 -16.48 -0.23 19.76
N HIS A 163 -15.59 0.17 20.65
CA HIS A 163 -15.73 1.34 21.52
C HIS A 163 -14.67 2.43 21.36
N ALA A 164 -13.71 2.29 20.42
CA ALA A 164 -12.74 3.35 20.11
C ALA A 164 -13.06 3.98 18.75
N ALA A 165 -14.21 4.66 18.68
CA ALA A 165 -14.69 5.38 17.49
C ALA A 165 -13.93 6.69 17.20
N ASP A 166 -12.73 6.91 17.74
CA ASP A 166 -11.86 8.04 17.47
C ASP A 166 -10.69 7.63 16.56
N SER A 167 -11.00 7.50 15.30
CA SER A 167 -10.50 8.32 14.16
C SER A 167 -9.02 8.23 13.77
N ALA A 168 -8.11 7.51 14.40
CA ALA A 168 -6.71 7.50 13.96
C ALA A 168 -6.54 6.65 12.67
N GLY A 169 -6.98 5.39 12.66
CA GLY A 169 -6.89 4.50 11.48
C GLY A 169 -7.75 4.94 10.29
N ALA A 170 -8.89 5.60 10.57
CA ALA A 170 -9.78 6.09 9.52
C ALA A 170 -9.17 7.21 8.66
N LYS A 171 -8.28 8.04 9.23
CA LYS A 171 -7.61 9.12 8.48
C LYS A 171 -6.56 8.59 7.53
N GLU A 172 -5.75 7.63 7.97
CA GLU A 172 -4.72 7.00 7.16
C GLU A 172 -5.33 6.23 5.99
N THR A 173 -6.40 5.49 6.26
CA THR A 173 -7.20 4.78 5.23
C THR A 173 -7.79 5.77 4.24
N GLN A 174 -8.35 6.86 4.70
CA GLN A 174 -8.91 7.91 3.84
C GLN A 174 -7.82 8.58 2.98
N GLU A 175 -6.64 8.81 3.52
CA GLU A 175 -5.51 9.37 2.78
C GLU A 175 -5.01 8.42 1.69
N LEU A 176 -4.90 7.12 2.01
CA LEU A 176 -4.56 6.07 1.03
C LEU A 176 -5.61 5.98 -0.08
N LEU A 177 -6.90 5.96 0.27
CA LEU A 177 -7.99 5.91 -0.70
C LEU A 177 -8.00 7.15 -1.59
N ARG A 178 -7.82 8.33 -1.01
CA ARG A 178 -7.74 9.57 -1.78
C ARG A 178 -6.59 9.54 -2.76
N TRP A 179 -5.40 9.14 -2.32
CA TRP A 179 -4.23 9.01 -3.20
C TRP A 179 -4.47 8.04 -4.37
N LEU A 180 -5.09 6.87 -4.10
CA LEU A 180 -5.43 5.90 -5.15
C LEU A 180 -6.45 6.46 -6.14
N LEU A 181 -7.49 7.15 -5.65
CA LEU A 181 -8.60 7.64 -6.48
C LEU A 181 -8.24 8.90 -7.26
N ASP A 182 -7.37 9.75 -6.73
CA ASP A 182 -6.92 10.99 -7.37
C ASP A 182 -5.97 10.74 -8.56
N SER A 183 -5.35 9.55 -8.65
CA SER A 183 -4.42 9.21 -9.72
C SER A 183 -4.92 8.02 -10.54
N PRO A 184 -5.48 8.24 -11.74
CA PRO A 184 -5.97 7.15 -12.61
C PRO A 184 -4.90 6.11 -12.96
N GLU A 185 -3.63 6.52 -13.09
CA GLU A 185 -2.50 5.61 -13.35
C GLU A 185 -2.29 4.66 -12.16
N VAL A 186 -2.27 5.21 -10.95
CA VAL A 186 -2.06 4.42 -9.71
C VAL A 186 -3.23 3.49 -9.50
N LEU A 187 -4.46 3.97 -9.64
CA LEU A 187 -5.67 3.17 -9.49
C LEU A 187 -5.72 2.01 -10.50
N THR A 188 -5.42 2.30 -11.77
CA THR A 188 -5.37 1.28 -12.83
C THR A 188 -4.32 0.21 -12.51
N ALA A 189 -3.11 0.62 -12.13
CA ALA A 189 -2.04 -0.28 -11.74
C ALA A 189 -2.41 -1.11 -10.49
N PHE A 190 -3.06 -0.49 -9.49
CA PHE A 190 -3.55 -1.13 -8.29
C PHE A 190 -4.58 -2.23 -8.61
N CYS A 191 -5.59 -1.87 -9.40
CA CYS A 191 -6.66 -2.79 -9.78
C CYS A 191 -6.18 -3.91 -10.70
N ARG A 192 -5.16 -3.69 -11.53
CA ARG A 192 -4.56 -4.75 -12.35
C ARG A 192 -3.68 -5.70 -11.54
N ARG A 193 -2.96 -5.18 -10.56
CA ARG A 193 -1.92 -5.94 -9.86
C ARG A 193 -2.46 -6.79 -8.71
N LEU A 194 -3.45 -6.29 -7.98
CA LEU A 194 -4.00 -7.04 -6.86
C LEU A 194 -4.87 -8.21 -7.36
N PRO A 195 -4.83 -9.37 -6.66
CA PRO A 195 -5.70 -10.50 -6.94
C PRO A 195 -7.19 -10.10 -6.82
N ALA A 196 -8.03 -10.68 -7.68
CA ALA A 196 -9.47 -10.40 -7.75
C ALA A 196 -10.17 -10.52 -6.38
N VAL A 197 -9.87 -11.58 -5.63
CA VAL A 197 -10.45 -11.82 -4.29
C VAL A 197 -10.09 -10.71 -3.28
N ARG A 198 -8.86 -10.21 -3.33
CA ARG A 198 -8.44 -9.09 -2.46
C ARG A 198 -9.14 -7.79 -2.83
N LEU A 199 -9.28 -7.52 -4.13
CA LEU A 199 -10.01 -6.34 -4.60
C LEU A 199 -11.50 -6.42 -4.25
N ALA A 200 -12.12 -7.58 -4.35
CA ALA A 200 -13.51 -7.78 -3.91
C ALA A 200 -13.66 -7.51 -2.40
N SER A 201 -12.74 -8.00 -1.58
CA SER A 201 -12.74 -7.70 -0.14
C SER A 201 -12.56 -6.22 0.16
N LEU A 202 -11.70 -5.50 -0.58
CA LEU A 202 -11.51 -4.06 -0.46
C LEU A 202 -12.74 -3.28 -0.94
N ALA A 203 -13.32 -3.67 -2.07
CA ALA A 203 -14.53 -3.06 -2.62
C ALA A 203 -15.72 -3.18 -1.64
N GLY A 204 -15.89 -4.33 -1.00
CA GLY A 204 -16.92 -4.53 0.03
C GLY A 204 -16.74 -3.63 1.26
N ARG A 205 -15.53 -3.19 1.56
CA ARG A 205 -15.23 -2.30 2.70
C ARG A 205 -15.24 -0.81 2.35
N HIS A 206 -14.92 -0.48 1.11
CA HIS A 206 -14.73 0.91 0.65
C HIS A 206 -15.60 1.23 -0.56
N PRO A 207 -16.82 1.77 -0.38
CA PRO A 207 -17.78 2.02 -1.47
C PRO A 207 -17.24 2.96 -2.56
N THR A 208 -16.36 3.91 -2.22
CA THR A 208 -15.72 4.80 -3.20
C THR A 208 -14.76 4.05 -4.11
N LEU A 209 -13.99 3.12 -3.55
CA LEU A 209 -13.09 2.24 -4.31
C LEU A 209 -13.90 1.25 -5.15
N SER A 210 -15.00 0.71 -4.62
CA SER A 210 -15.92 -0.17 -5.35
C SER A 210 -16.39 0.46 -6.65
N ARG A 211 -16.96 1.67 -6.57
CA ARG A 211 -17.45 2.40 -7.75
C ARG A 211 -16.36 2.70 -8.76
N ALA A 212 -15.19 3.14 -8.30
CA ALA A 212 -14.06 3.40 -9.18
C ALA A 212 -13.54 2.12 -9.86
N TYR A 213 -13.50 1.01 -9.13
CA TYR A 213 -13.10 -0.29 -9.67
C TYR A 213 -14.11 -0.84 -10.69
N LEU A 214 -15.42 -0.77 -10.40
CA LEU A 214 -16.47 -1.12 -11.36
C LEU A 214 -16.38 -0.27 -12.63
N GLY A 215 -16.15 1.03 -12.50
CA GLY A 215 -15.91 1.92 -13.66
C GLY A 215 -14.72 1.48 -14.50
N LEU A 216 -13.63 1.04 -13.88
CA LEU A 216 -12.48 0.48 -14.61
C LEU A 216 -12.81 -0.85 -15.29
N LEU A 217 -13.51 -1.77 -14.63
CA LEU A 217 -13.93 -3.05 -15.22
C LEU A 217 -14.84 -2.81 -16.43
N THR A 218 -15.78 -1.86 -16.32
CA THR A 218 -16.64 -1.44 -17.43
C THR A 218 -15.80 -0.87 -18.58
N ALA A 219 -14.86 0.02 -18.31
CA ALA A 219 -13.97 0.58 -19.33
C ALA A 219 -13.10 -0.48 -20.01
N TRP A 220 -12.60 -1.48 -19.27
CA TRP A 220 -11.83 -2.58 -19.84
C TRP A 220 -12.71 -3.51 -20.69
N ALA A 221 -13.95 -3.79 -20.27
CA ALA A 221 -14.90 -4.57 -21.05
C ALA A 221 -15.17 -3.94 -22.41
N THR A 222 -15.38 -2.62 -22.47
CA THR A 222 -15.64 -1.91 -23.74
C THR A 222 -14.45 -1.89 -24.72
N GLN A 223 -13.24 -2.26 -24.27
CA GLN A 223 -12.05 -2.38 -25.13
C GLN A 223 -11.94 -3.76 -25.80
N LEU A 224 -12.73 -4.73 -25.37
CA LEU A 224 -12.74 -6.07 -25.94
C LEU A 224 -13.66 -6.13 -27.18
N HIS A 225 -13.30 -6.97 -28.14
CA HIS A 225 -14.13 -7.25 -29.31
C HIS A 225 -14.28 -8.78 -29.47
N TYR A 226 -15.39 -9.20 -30.05
CA TYR A 226 -15.65 -10.62 -30.26
C TYR A 226 -14.92 -11.13 -31.50
N ASP A 227 -14.10 -12.14 -31.32
CA ASP A 227 -13.40 -12.83 -32.40
C ASP A 227 -14.24 -14.05 -32.86
N LEU A 228 -14.85 -13.94 -34.04
CA LEU A 228 -15.69 -14.99 -34.60
C LEU A 228 -14.94 -16.31 -34.87
N GLN A 229 -13.62 -16.24 -35.11
CA GLN A 229 -12.84 -17.43 -35.34
C GLN A 229 -12.52 -18.20 -34.05
N LYS A 230 -12.29 -17.44 -32.97
CA LYS A 230 -11.98 -18.01 -31.67
C LYS A 230 -13.24 -18.28 -30.85
N GLY A 231 -14.36 -17.65 -31.19
CA GLY A 231 -15.59 -17.72 -30.40
C GLY A 231 -15.45 -17.11 -29.02
N SER A 232 -14.60 -16.09 -28.84
CA SER A 232 -14.30 -15.45 -27.56
C SER A 232 -13.99 -13.97 -27.70
N TRP A 233 -14.14 -13.24 -26.58
CA TRP A 233 -13.76 -11.83 -26.50
C TRP A 233 -12.23 -11.70 -26.40
N VAL A 234 -11.66 -10.84 -27.23
CA VAL A 234 -10.20 -10.61 -27.29
C VAL A 234 -9.90 -9.12 -27.24
N SER A 235 -8.75 -8.77 -26.71
CA SER A 235 -8.24 -7.41 -26.72
C SER A 235 -7.42 -7.12 -27.99
N THR A 236 -7.34 -5.86 -28.37
CA THR A 236 -6.50 -5.41 -29.48
C THR A 236 -5.04 -5.27 -29.08
N LYS A 237 -4.76 -5.07 -27.79
CA LYS A 237 -3.43 -4.82 -27.26
C LYS A 237 -3.06 -5.86 -26.19
N PRO A 238 -1.81 -6.33 -26.15
CA PRO A 238 -1.37 -7.33 -25.19
C PRO A 238 -1.39 -6.83 -23.73
N GLU A 239 -1.37 -5.50 -23.53
CA GLU A 239 -1.47 -4.88 -22.21
C GLU A 239 -2.91 -4.70 -21.70
N ASP A 240 -3.93 -4.95 -22.50
CA ASP A 240 -5.33 -4.85 -22.09
C ASP A 240 -5.73 -6.00 -21.16
N MET A 241 -6.87 -5.87 -20.48
CA MET A 241 -7.41 -6.89 -19.60
C MET A 241 -7.92 -8.09 -20.43
N PRO A 242 -7.42 -9.33 -20.22
CA PRO A 242 -7.98 -10.51 -20.87
C PRO A 242 -9.41 -10.77 -20.42
N TRP A 243 -10.19 -11.40 -21.31
CA TRP A 243 -11.60 -11.76 -21.03
C TRP A 243 -11.75 -12.63 -19.78
N GLU A 244 -10.94 -13.65 -19.64
CA GLU A 244 -10.97 -14.58 -18.52
C GLU A 244 -10.70 -13.87 -17.18
N GLU A 245 -9.74 -12.95 -17.18
CA GLU A 245 -9.41 -12.17 -15.98
C GLU A 245 -10.51 -11.16 -15.65
N LEU A 246 -11.14 -10.54 -16.67
CA LEU A 246 -12.29 -9.65 -16.48
C LEU A 246 -13.46 -10.41 -15.83
N CYS A 247 -13.81 -11.56 -16.35
CA CYS A 247 -14.85 -12.44 -15.79
C CYS A 247 -14.53 -12.85 -14.36
N LEU A 248 -13.29 -13.29 -14.07
CA LEU A 248 -12.87 -13.68 -12.73
C LEU A 248 -13.04 -12.53 -11.73
N ARG A 249 -12.71 -11.30 -12.14
CA ARG A 249 -12.84 -10.11 -11.30
C ARG A 249 -14.29 -9.75 -11.00
N LEU A 250 -15.16 -9.78 -12.01
CA LEU A 250 -16.60 -9.57 -11.84
C LEU A 250 -17.24 -10.68 -11.00
N GLN A 251 -16.89 -11.95 -11.24
CA GLN A 251 -17.33 -13.08 -10.41
C GLN A 251 -16.94 -12.91 -8.93
N SER A 252 -15.67 -12.47 -8.69
CA SER A 252 -15.20 -12.25 -7.32
C SER A 252 -15.97 -11.13 -6.61
N LEU A 253 -16.41 -10.11 -7.34
CA LEU A 253 -17.26 -9.04 -6.79
C LEU A 253 -18.68 -9.55 -6.52
N CYS A 254 -19.24 -10.39 -7.40
CA CYS A 254 -20.56 -11.00 -7.21
C CYS A 254 -20.61 -12.01 -6.06
N GLN A 255 -19.47 -12.55 -5.63
CA GLN A 255 -19.39 -13.41 -4.44
C GLN A 255 -19.31 -12.61 -3.12
N ALA A 256 -19.19 -11.30 -3.19
CA ALA A 256 -19.20 -10.44 -2.01
C ALA A 256 -20.62 -10.33 -1.43
N PRO A 257 -20.74 -10.06 -0.12
CA PRO A 257 -22.05 -9.87 0.48
C PRO A 257 -22.76 -8.61 -0.07
N PRO A 258 -24.12 -8.57 0.00
CA PRO A 258 -24.87 -7.35 -0.29
C PRO A 258 -24.36 -6.16 0.54
N PRO A 259 -24.38 -4.93 0.02
CA PRO A 259 -25.00 -4.48 -1.25
C PRO A 259 -24.13 -4.59 -2.49
N LEU A 260 -22.85 -5.00 -2.36
CA LEU A 260 -21.89 -4.97 -3.47
C LEU A 260 -22.30 -5.89 -4.63
N GLN A 261 -22.76 -7.09 -4.33
CA GLN A 261 -23.27 -8.03 -5.35
C GLN A 261 -24.37 -7.38 -6.20
N GLU A 262 -25.36 -6.76 -5.55
CA GLU A 262 -26.50 -6.11 -6.22
C GLU A 262 -26.03 -4.95 -7.11
N GLU A 263 -25.11 -4.11 -6.60
CA GLU A 263 -24.53 -2.98 -7.35
C GLU A 263 -23.81 -3.45 -8.63
N VAL A 264 -23.06 -4.56 -8.54
CA VAL A 264 -22.36 -5.16 -9.69
C VAL A 264 -23.36 -5.67 -10.74
N LEU A 265 -24.36 -6.46 -10.31
CA LEU A 265 -25.36 -7.03 -11.21
C LEU A 265 -26.19 -5.95 -11.88
N GLU A 266 -26.61 -4.92 -11.14
CA GLU A 266 -27.32 -3.77 -11.68
C GLU A 266 -26.48 -3.01 -12.70
N THR A 267 -25.19 -2.81 -12.41
CA THR A 267 -24.26 -2.15 -13.34
C THR A 267 -24.13 -2.94 -14.65
N VAL A 268 -23.97 -4.27 -14.56
CA VAL A 268 -23.85 -5.12 -15.76
C VAL A 268 -25.17 -5.16 -16.54
N ARG A 269 -26.33 -5.27 -15.88
CA ARG A 269 -27.65 -5.25 -16.54
C ARG A 269 -27.91 -3.90 -17.21
N THR A 270 -27.55 -2.80 -16.58
CA THR A 270 -27.66 -1.46 -17.15
C THR A 270 -26.81 -1.29 -18.40
N ASN A 271 -25.56 -1.75 -18.36
CA ASN A 271 -24.69 -1.69 -19.55
C ASN A 271 -25.21 -2.59 -20.68
N LYS A 272 -25.75 -3.80 -20.36
CA LYS A 272 -26.42 -4.65 -21.35
C LYS A 272 -27.58 -3.93 -22.04
N ALA A 273 -28.46 -3.28 -21.26
CA ALA A 273 -29.58 -2.53 -21.79
C ALA A 273 -29.14 -1.37 -22.69
N LEU A 274 -28.05 -0.66 -22.32
CA LEU A 274 -27.48 0.42 -23.13
C LEU A 274 -26.83 -0.09 -24.42
N ASP A 275 -26.32 -1.33 -24.43
CA ASP A 275 -25.68 -1.96 -25.58
C ASP A 275 -26.68 -2.69 -26.51
N GLY A 276 -28.00 -2.45 -26.33
CA GLY A 276 -29.07 -2.96 -27.19
C GLY A 276 -29.82 -4.18 -26.66
N ASP A 277 -29.55 -4.60 -25.41
CA ASP A 277 -30.25 -5.67 -24.69
C ASP A 277 -30.32 -7.03 -25.42
N PHE A 278 -29.26 -7.35 -26.14
CA PHE A 278 -29.18 -8.60 -26.91
C PHE A 278 -29.08 -9.83 -25.98
N GLU A 279 -29.83 -10.90 -26.33
CA GLU A 279 -29.78 -12.18 -25.61
C GLU A 279 -28.82 -13.19 -26.24
N VAL A 280 -28.29 -12.89 -27.43
CA VAL A 280 -27.43 -13.80 -28.19
C VAL A 280 -25.97 -13.64 -27.75
N PRO A 281 -25.29 -14.73 -27.35
CA PRO A 281 -23.86 -14.69 -27.01
C PRO A 281 -23.00 -14.15 -28.18
N GLY A 282 -21.98 -13.39 -27.83
CA GLY A 282 -21.08 -12.78 -28.82
C GLY A 282 -21.60 -11.49 -29.45
N MET A 283 -22.86 -11.07 -29.18
CA MET A 283 -23.42 -9.81 -29.64
C MET A 283 -23.17 -8.65 -28.70
N SER A 284 -23.27 -8.90 -27.41
CA SER A 284 -22.95 -7.95 -26.36
C SER A 284 -22.05 -8.62 -25.33
N ILE A 285 -20.96 -7.93 -24.97
CA ILE A 285 -20.04 -8.42 -23.94
C ILE A 285 -20.76 -8.56 -22.58
N TRP A 286 -21.76 -7.74 -22.33
CA TRP A 286 -22.52 -7.74 -21.07
C TRP A 286 -23.45 -8.94 -20.97
N THR A 287 -23.98 -9.44 -22.08
CA THR A 287 -24.70 -10.71 -22.13
C THR A 287 -23.78 -11.87 -21.76
N ASP A 288 -22.60 -11.91 -22.35
CA ASP A 288 -21.63 -12.99 -22.08
C ASP A 288 -21.06 -12.89 -20.65
N VAL A 289 -20.88 -11.67 -20.12
CA VAL A 289 -20.56 -11.47 -18.71
C VAL A 289 -21.66 -12.04 -17.81
N LEU A 290 -22.94 -11.72 -18.05
CA LEU A 290 -24.05 -12.24 -17.24
C LEU A 290 -24.15 -13.77 -17.28
N LEU A 291 -23.89 -14.36 -18.44
CA LEU A 291 -23.84 -15.83 -18.59
C LEU A 291 -22.65 -16.47 -17.86
N ALA A 292 -21.54 -15.73 -17.73
CA ALA A 292 -20.35 -16.19 -17.01
C ALA A 292 -20.45 -16.01 -15.49
N LEU A 293 -21.37 -15.16 -14.99
CA LEU A 293 -21.59 -14.96 -13.55
C LEU A 293 -22.34 -16.15 -12.95
N PRO A 294 -22.12 -16.49 -11.66
CA PRO A 294 -22.89 -17.54 -11.00
C PRO A 294 -24.38 -17.19 -11.02
N ALA A 295 -25.21 -18.17 -11.40
CA ALA A 295 -26.67 -18.04 -11.30
C ALA A 295 -27.06 -17.84 -9.82
N GLU A 296 -28.05 -16.99 -9.57
CA GLU A 296 -28.63 -16.72 -8.24
C GLU A 296 -29.18 -17.97 -7.58
#